data_1a3c6ef8504b20552c7a5e9a9acbecdb
#
_entry.id   1a3c6ef8504b20552c7a5e9a9acbecdb
#
_cell.length_a   1.000
_cell.length_b   1.000
_cell.length_c   1.000
_cell.angle_alpha   90.00
_cell.angle_beta   90.00
_cell.angle_gamma   90.00
#
_symmetry.space_group_name_H-M   'P 1'
#
loop_
_entity.id
_entity.type
_entity.pdbx_description
1 polymer ?
#
loop_
_entity_poly.entity_id
_entity_poly.type
_entity_poly.pdbx_seq_one_letter_code
_entity_poly.pdbx_strand_id
1 'polypeptide(L)'
;MAVPPGSPSGVKTVDTISSVAVVAAYVAALTFVAVRARAAREFAEFSLARRALPLALVFGSLAATCVGPVFSIGFVGKGFRSGFLFLGIGLAYAVQNILVGLLIAPRLRGLRDCHTLGDAIGQKYDRKCQILAGIISVGLCAGFAAVMAKAGGDVLHDIFKLPHWSAVIVVVGVTALYTTFGGLRASVITDAFQFTAFAILLPVTLLLVLGFHLEGGAATFASEALSATKNGLGSTGTIEIIGLLAAFLLGETLIPPYANRALASKTTRVSRNGFVLAGVFSVVWFMVMIALGVAATSIIPESTKVDHELLTLVKTIMPAGGYTLLMVVLISVVMSSLDSLLNAGAVAFAEDVIKPFVKVPDTTALNIGRCATIAIAAVAAAGAVAVPSIITGLLICYAIWAPAILPALIIGLWIKHPRPLAGILSMGVGTLVALMLWVILWIIFKFVYPSEIGIPPLIIIPAFASALLAYALGHYIEGIRHGA
;
A
#
# COMPACT_ATOMS: atom_id res chain seq x y z
N MET A 1 -35.35 -24.93 38.82
CA MET A 1 -35.56 -24.30 37.52
C MET A 1 -34.73 -23.05 37.51
N ALA A 2 -33.53 -23.11 36.96
CA ALA A 2 -32.62 -21.96 36.79
C ALA A 2 -32.87 -21.38 35.40
N VAL A 3 -33.12 -20.09 35.34
CA VAL A 3 -33.28 -19.30 34.11
C VAL A 3 -31.91 -19.26 33.42
N PRO A 4 -31.78 -19.58 32.12
CA PRO A 4 -30.52 -19.46 31.41
C PRO A 4 -30.11 -17.98 31.25
N PRO A 5 -28.81 -17.62 31.32
CA PRO A 5 -28.35 -16.28 31.17
C PRO A 5 -28.65 -15.77 29.75
N GLY A 6 -29.07 -14.51 29.69
CA GLY A 6 -29.67 -13.87 28.54
C GLY A 6 -28.84 -13.99 27.24
N SER A 7 -29.56 -14.29 26.18
CA SER A 7 -29.12 -14.07 24.80
C SER A 7 -28.58 -12.66 24.65
N PRO A 8 -27.50 -12.43 23.86
CA PRO A 8 -27.07 -11.08 23.53
C PRO A 8 -28.08 -10.43 22.55
N SER A 9 -29.20 -10.00 23.08
CA SER A 9 -30.20 -9.18 22.39
C SER A 9 -29.72 -7.73 22.37
N GLY A 10 -28.99 -7.37 21.35
CA GLY A 10 -28.53 -5.99 21.21
C GLY A 10 -27.63 -5.73 20.01
N VAL A 11 -27.86 -6.40 18.89
CA VAL A 11 -27.36 -5.87 17.60
C VAL A 11 -28.14 -4.60 17.36
N LYS A 12 -27.59 -3.47 17.83
CA LYS A 12 -28.16 -2.13 17.53
C LYS A 12 -28.19 -2.01 16.01
N THR A 13 -29.38 -1.99 15.45
CA THR A 13 -29.58 -1.71 14.01
C THR A 13 -28.97 -0.35 13.74
N VAL A 14 -27.84 -0.34 13.04
CA VAL A 14 -27.24 0.90 12.56
C VAL A 14 -28.27 1.53 11.63
N ASP A 15 -28.71 2.74 11.94
CA ASP A 15 -29.64 3.46 11.08
C ASP A 15 -28.97 3.68 9.72
N THR A 16 -29.41 2.93 8.72
CA THR A 16 -28.83 2.96 7.37
C THR A 16 -28.89 4.36 6.78
N ILE A 17 -29.91 5.14 7.12
CA ILE A 17 -30.09 6.51 6.60
C ILE A 17 -29.00 7.42 7.18
N SER A 18 -28.74 7.36 8.48
CA SER A 18 -27.69 8.18 9.12
C SER A 18 -26.31 7.79 8.59
N SER A 19 -26.04 6.51 8.36
CA SER A 19 -24.79 6.02 7.80
C SER A 19 -24.58 6.50 6.36
N VAL A 20 -25.62 6.45 5.52
CA VAL A 20 -25.58 6.99 4.15
C VAL A 20 -25.30 8.50 4.19
N ALA A 21 -25.96 9.25 5.07
CA ALA A 21 -25.77 10.70 5.18
C ALA A 21 -24.32 11.05 5.57
N VAL A 22 -23.72 10.35 6.53
CA VAL A 22 -22.33 10.59 6.98
C VAL A 22 -21.32 10.24 5.88
N VAL A 23 -21.48 9.11 5.21
CA VAL A 23 -20.59 8.71 4.10
C VAL A 23 -20.75 9.67 2.91
N ALA A 24 -21.98 10.06 2.56
CA ALA A 24 -22.23 11.03 1.50
C ALA A 24 -21.62 12.40 1.83
N ALA A 25 -21.76 12.88 3.06
CA ALA A 25 -21.14 14.12 3.53
C ALA A 25 -19.60 14.05 3.44
N TYR A 26 -19.00 12.90 3.81
CA TYR A 26 -17.57 12.69 3.69
C TYR A 26 -17.11 12.71 2.21
N VAL A 27 -17.78 11.98 1.33
CA VAL A 27 -17.47 11.96 -0.11
C VAL A 27 -17.64 13.35 -0.71
N ALA A 28 -18.70 14.10 -0.31
CA ALA A 28 -18.90 15.48 -0.74
C ALA A 28 -17.77 16.40 -0.25
N ALA A 29 -17.34 16.26 1.01
CA ALA A 29 -16.20 17.02 1.56
C ALA A 29 -14.90 16.72 0.81
N LEU A 30 -14.59 15.45 0.54
CA LEU A 30 -13.43 15.05 -0.25
C LEU A 30 -13.48 15.63 -1.67
N THR A 31 -14.63 15.49 -2.33
CA THR A 31 -14.83 16.03 -3.68
C THR A 31 -14.68 17.55 -3.68
N PHE A 32 -15.23 18.24 -2.68
CA PHE A 32 -15.06 19.68 -2.51
C PHE A 32 -13.59 20.07 -2.33
N VAL A 33 -12.85 19.36 -1.46
CA VAL A 33 -11.40 19.58 -1.24
C VAL A 33 -10.63 19.33 -2.54
N ALA A 34 -10.91 18.25 -3.25
CA ALA A 34 -10.27 17.90 -4.51
C ALA A 34 -10.54 18.96 -5.62
N VAL A 35 -11.78 19.41 -5.75
CA VAL A 35 -12.16 20.46 -6.69
C VAL A 35 -11.51 21.81 -6.33
N ARG A 36 -11.45 22.14 -5.02
CA ARG A 36 -10.81 23.37 -4.55
C ARG A 36 -9.29 23.35 -4.67
N ALA A 37 -8.68 22.15 -4.67
CA ALA A 37 -7.26 21.99 -4.97
C ALA A 37 -6.90 22.36 -6.43
N ARG A 38 -7.89 22.67 -7.24
CA ARG A 38 -7.93 22.96 -8.67
C ARG A 38 -7.58 21.73 -9.51
N ALA A 39 -8.39 21.48 -10.53
CA ALA A 39 -8.08 20.48 -11.54
C ALA A 39 -6.72 20.79 -12.19
N ALA A 40 -5.88 19.77 -12.31
CA ALA A 40 -4.61 19.91 -12.99
C ALA A 40 -4.83 20.37 -14.45
N ARG A 41 -4.18 21.45 -14.87
CA ARG A 41 -4.27 22.00 -16.22
C ARG A 41 -3.07 21.61 -17.08
N GLU A 42 -1.97 21.26 -16.45
CA GLU A 42 -0.71 20.87 -17.08
C GLU A 42 -0.30 19.48 -16.56
N PHE A 43 0.42 18.74 -17.39
CA PHE A 43 0.92 17.42 -17.01
C PHE A 43 1.90 17.48 -15.83
N ALA A 44 2.73 18.52 -15.76
CA ALA A 44 3.66 18.73 -14.63
C ALA A 44 2.94 18.93 -13.28
N GLU A 45 1.74 19.51 -13.29
CA GLU A 45 0.91 19.64 -12.09
C GLU A 45 0.25 18.30 -11.73
N PHE A 46 -0.26 17.58 -12.74
CA PHE A 46 -0.87 16.27 -12.60
C PHE A 46 0.13 15.22 -12.08
N SER A 47 1.36 15.22 -12.57
CA SER A 47 2.39 14.23 -12.25
C SER A 47 3.13 14.50 -10.95
N LEU A 48 3.62 15.74 -10.72
CA LEU A 48 4.55 16.07 -9.63
C LEU A 48 4.17 17.31 -8.81
N ALA A 49 2.93 17.83 -8.95
CA ALA A 49 2.55 19.08 -8.26
C ALA A 49 3.61 20.19 -8.44
N ARG A 50 4.22 20.28 -9.62
CA ARG A 50 5.33 21.22 -9.98
C ARG A 50 6.57 21.12 -9.08
N ARG A 51 6.81 19.98 -8.45
CA ARG A 51 7.95 19.73 -7.52
C ARG A 51 8.03 20.75 -6.38
N ALA A 52 6.91 21.19 -5.85
CA ALA A 52 6.79 22.28 -4.88
C ALA A 52 6.25 21.85 -3.51
N LEU A 53 6.14 20.54 -3.23
CA LEU A 53 5.53 20.05 -1.99
C LEU A 53 6.40 20.36 -0.77
N PRO A 54 5.85 21.04 0.27
CA PRO A 54 6.51 21.27 1.54
C PRO A 54 6.53 20.01 2.40
N LEU A 55 7.37 20.00 3.46
CA LEU A 55 7.57 18.84 4.32
C LEU A 55 6.26 18.29 4.93
N ALA A 56 5.39 19.16 5.42
CA ALA A 56 4.14 18.73 6.04
C ALA A 56 3.24 17.93 5.08
N LEU A 57 3.14 18.37 3.82
CA LEU A 57 2.36 17.65 2.80
C LEU A 57 3.06 16.36 2.36
N VAL A 58 4.38 16.38 2.19
CA VAL A 58 5.15 15.17 1.84
C VAL A 58 5.03 14.13 2.96
N PHE A 59 5.23 14.52 4.21
CA PHE A 59 5.07 13.64 5.36
C PHE A 59 3.64 13.12 5.49
N GLY A 60 2.64 14.00 5.49
CA GLY A 60 1.24 13.61 5.67
C GLY A 60 0.76 12.66 4.58
N SER A 61 1.11 12.93 3.31
CA SER A 61 0.75 12.04 2.20
C SER A 61 1.55 10.72 2.23
N LEU A 62 2.85 10.74 2.53
CA LEU A 62 3.63 9.52 2.72
C LEU A 62 3.07 8.70 3.87
N ALA A 63 2.84 9.31 5.05
CA ALA A 63 2.30 8.62 6.19
C ALA A 63 0.92 8.00 5.87
N ALA A 64 0.03 8.75 5.20
CA ALA A 64 -1.27 8.23 4.78
C ALA A 64 -1.16 7.00 3.88
N THR A 65 -0.25 7.03 2.90
CA THR A 65 -0.05 5.92 1.97
C THR A 65 0.69 4.75 2.64
N CYS A 66 1.70 5.05 3.49
CA CYS A 66 2.48 4.05 4.23
C CYS A 66 1.66 3.25 5.24
N VAL A 67 0.60 3.83 5.82
CA VAL A 67 -0.26 3.14 6.79
C VAL A 67 -1.63 2.76 6.21
N GLY A 68 -1.67 2.48 4.91
CA GLY A 68 -2.86 2.08 4.18
C GLY A 68 -3.60 0.87 4.78
N PRO A 69 -4.62 0.33 4.08
CA PRO A 69 -5.49 -0.73 4.64
C PRO A 69 -4.75 -1.95 5.13
N VAL A 70 -3.64 -2.33 4.49
CA VAL A 70 -2.81 -3.47 4.89
C VAL A 70 -2.25 -3.28 6.29
N PHE A 71 -1.68 -2.09 6.55
CA PHE A 71 -1.04 -1.74 7.82
C PHE A 71 -2.02 -1.20 8.87
N SER A 72 -3.29 -1.05 8.51
CA SER A 72 -4.35 -0.68 9.44
C SER A 72 -5.27 -1.88 9.68
N ILE A 73 -6.07 -2.30 8.70
CA ILE A 73 -7.01 -3.41 8.84
C ILE A 73 -6.26 -4.74 8.98
N GLY A 74 -5.30 -5.01 8.07
CA GLY A 74 -4.56 -6.26 8.06
C GLY A 74 -3.70 -6.46 9.32
N PHE A 75 -3.09 -5.39 9.86
CA PHE A 75 -2.27 -5.50 11.08
C PHE A 75 -3.09 -5.71 12.34
N VAL A 76 -4.31 -5.20 12.41
CA VAL A 76 -5.25 -5.58 13.50
C VAL A 76 -5.54 -7.08 13.45
N GLY A 77 -5.82 -7.64 12.26
CA GLY A 77 -6.01 -9.08 12.08
C GLY A 77 -4.77 -9.90 12.47
N LYS A 78 -3.57 -9.40 12.16
CA LYS A 78 -2.32 -10.07 12.58
C LYS A 78 -2.06 -9.95 14.07
N GLY A 79 -2.37 -8.83 14.70
CA GLY A 79 -2.34 -8.68 16.15
C GLY A 79 -3.28 -9.65 16.85
N PHE A 80 -4.49 -9.81 16.32
CA PHE A 80 -5.49 -10.75 16.81
C PHE A 80 -5.02 -12.22 16.74
N ARG A 81 -4.40 -12.64 15.62
CA ARG A 81 -4.03 -14.06 15.40
C ARG A 81 -2.61 -14.42 15.87
N SER A 82 -1.68 -13.48 15.82
CA SER A 82 -0.24 -13.74 16.01
C SER A 82 0.43 -12.78 17.00
N GLY A 83 -0.36 -11.96 17.69
CA GLY A 83 0.12 -11.03 18.70
C GLY A 83 1.22 -10.10 18.21
N PHE A 84 2.21 -9.85 19.06
CA PHE A 84 3.32 -8.94 18.76
C PHE A 84 4.39 -9.50 17.80
N LEU A 85 4.27 -10.75 17.33
CA LEU A 85 5.17 -11.29 16.31
C LEU A 85 5.21 -10.37 15.07
N PHE A 86 4.04 -9.92 14.61
CA PHE A 86 3.93 -9.06 13.44
C PHE A 86 4.42 -7.62 13.68
N LEU A 87 4.57 -7.18 14.91
CA LEU A 87 5.25 -5.91 15.18
C LEU A 87 6.72 -5.98 14.74
N GLY A 88 7.43 -7.06 15.07
CA GLY A 88 8.81 -7.27 14.63
C GLY A 88 8.94 -7.25 13.10
N ILE A 89 8.00 -7.89 12.40
CA ILE A 89 7.94 -7.87 10.93
C ILE A 89 7.63 -6.47 10.41
N GLY A 90 6.67 -5.74 11.01
CA GLY A 90 6.34 -4.36 10.65
C GLY A 90 7.51 -3.39 10.85
N LEU A 91 8.36 -3.62 11.85
CA LEU A 91 9.58 -2.81 12.06
C LEU A 91 10.54 -2.88 10.87
N ALA A 92 10.60 -4.02 10.15
CA ALA A 92 11.40 -4.11 8.92
C ALA A 92 10.95 -3.09 7.87
N TYR A 93 9.63 -2.88 7.72
CA TYR A 93 9.08 -1.84 6.85
C TYR A 93 9.41 -0.42 7.33
N ALA A 94 9.33 -0.16 8.63
CA ALA A 94 9.70 1.16 9.17
C ALA A 94 11.19 1.47 8.92
N VAL A 95 12.07 0.48 9.14
CA VAL A 95 13.50 0.56 8.82
C VAL A 95 13.70 0.81 7.33
N GLN A 96 12.98 0.12 6.45
CA GLN A 96 13.00 0.34 5.02
C GLN A 96 12.74 1.81 4.68
N ASN A 97 11.65 2.41 5.19
CA ASN A 97 11.31 3.81 4.91
C ASN A 97 12.39 4.79 5.40
N ILE A 98 12.96 4.54 6.58
CA ILE A 98 14.07 5.34 7.10
C ILE A 98 15.30 5.23 6.19
N LEU A 99 15.66 4.02 5.75
CA LEU A 99 16.78 3.81 4.83
C LEU A 99 16.53 4.46 3.46
N VAL A 100 15.32 4.34 2.93
CA VAL A 100 14.91 5.06 1.71
C VAL A 100 15.09 6.56 1.89
N GLY A 101 14.62 7.12 2.99
CA GLY A 101 14.76 8.54 3.30
C GLY A 101 16.21 9.00 3.40
N LEU A 102 17.06 8.23 4.05
CA LEU A 102 18.47 8.59 4.25
C LEU A 102 19.31 8.39 2.99
N LEU A 103 19.07 7.33 2.23
CA LEU A 103 19.98 6.88 1.20
C LEU A 103 19.48 7.11 -0.23
N ILE A 104 18.19 6.87 -0.52
CA ILE A 104 17.67 6.74 -1.88
C ILE A 104 16.88 7.97 -2.32
N ALA A 105 15.89 8.39 -1.52
CA ALA A 105 14.99 9.48 -1.89
C ALA A 105 15.69 10.82 -2.19
N PRO A 106 16.75 11.24 -1.47
CA PRO A 106 17.49 12.44 -1.82
C PRO A 106 18.21 12.36 -3.16
N ARG A 107 18.74 11.16 -3.51
CA ARG A 107 19.42 10.94 -4.81
C ARG A 107 18.42 10.97 -5.95
N LEU A 108 17.29 10.30 -5.77
CA LEU A 108 16.18 10.32 -6.73
C LEU A 108 15.68 11.76 -6.96
N ARG A 109 15.43 12.51 -5.87
CA ARG A 109 15.00 13.91 -5.94
C ARG A 109 16.03 14.82 -6.62
N GLY A 110 17.30 14.49 -6.52
CA GLY A 110 18.41 15.22 -7.17
C GLY A 110 18.43 15.12 -8.69
N LEU A 111 17.75 14.14 -9.29
CA LEU A 111 17.64 14.03 -10.75
C LEU A 111 16.82 15.20 -11.31
N ARG A 112 17.33 15.80 -12.39
CA ARG A 112 16.65 16.89 -13.09
C ARG A 112 15.64 16.32 -14.08
N ASP A 113 14.57 17.05 -14.34
CA ASP A 113 13.55 16.73 -15.34
C ASP A 113 13.07 15.28 -15.29
N CYS A 114 12.98 14.73 -14.07
CA CYS A 114 12.55 13.38 -13.78
C CYS A 114 11.13 13.39 -13.20
N HIS A 115 10.19 12.72 -13.84
CA HIS A 115 8.78 12.68 -13.47
C HIS A 115 8.36 11.39 -12.79
N THR A 116 9.05 10.30 -13.06
CA THR A 116 8.70 8.95 -12.61
C THR A 116 9.93 8.17 -12.20
N LEU A 117 9.69 6.98 -11.64
CA LEU A 117 10.77 6.03 -11.38
C LEU A 117 11.36 5.46 -12.67
N GLY A 118 10.51 5.21 -13.68
CA GLY A 118 10.94 4.73 -14.99
C GLY A 118 11.83 5.76 -15.67
N ASP A 119 11.48 7.05 -15.59
CA ASP A 119 12.27 8.17 -16.07
C ASP A 119 13.65 8.25 -15.37
N ALA A 120 13.68 8.03 -14.04
CA ALA A 120 14.94 7.96 -13.31
C ALA A 120 15.84 6.81 -13.80
N ILE A 121 15.26 5.66 -14.07
CA ILE A 121 15.97 4.50 -14.65
C ILE A 121 16.41 4.82 -16.08
N GLY A 122 15.54 5.45 -16.89
CA GLY A 122 15.85 5.85 -18.25
C GLY A 122 17.02 6.82 -18.34
N GLN A 123 17.09 7.81 -17.44
CA GLN A 123 18.20 8.77 -17.36
C GLN A 123 19.52 8.11 -16.96
N LYS A 124 19.47 7.00 -16.24
CA LYS A 124 20.68 6.28 -15.78
C LYS A 124 21.15 5.23 -16.78
N TYR A 125 20.24 4.56 -17.45
CA TYR A 125 20.54 3.46 -18.37
C TYR A 125 20.23 3.87 -19.81
N ASP A 126 19.02 3.58 -20.25
CA ASP A 126 18.53 3.94 -21.58
C ASP A 126 16.99 3.95 -21.63
N ARG A 127 16.47 4.31 -22.81
CA ARG A 127 15.04 4.35 -23.09
C ARG A 127 14.35 2.98 -22.97
N LYS A 128 15.03 1.87 -23.27
CA LYS A 128 14.44 0.52 -23.16
C LYS A 128 14.23 0.16 -21.70
N CYS A 129 15.19 0.51 -20.86
CA CYS A 129 15.07 0.36 -19.41
C CYS A 129 13.93 1.21 -18.84
N GLN A 130 13.73 2.45 -19.33
CA GLN A 130 12.60 3.30 -18.94
C GLN A 130 11.26 2.63 -19.24
N ILE A 131 11.07 2.15 -20.47
CA ILE A 131 9.82 1.51 -20.91
C ILE A 131 9.53 0.27 -20.06
N LEU A 132 10.53 -0.59 -19.84
CA LEU A 132 10.37 -1.79 -19.03
C LEU A 132 9.99 -1.45 -17.58
N ALA A 133 10.68 -0.49 -16.96
CA ALA A 133 10.36 -0.02 -15.62
C ALA A 133 8.96 0.63 -15.54
N GLY A 134 8.56 1.33 -16.58
CA GLY A 134 7.21 1.90 -16.72
C GLY A 134 6.13 0.82 -16.76
N ILE A 135 6.29 -0.21 -17.57
CA ILE A 135 5.35 -1.33 -17.67
C ILE A 135 5.23 -2.05 -16.32
N ILE A 136 6.36 -2.33 -15.66
CA ILE A 136 6.38 -2.94 -14.32
C ILE A 136 5.66 -2.05 -13.30
N SER A 137 5.91 -0.73 -13.35
CA SER A 137 5.28 0.25 -12.45
C SER A 137 3.76 0.31 -12.62
N VAL A 138 3.27 0.31 -13.87
CA VAL A 138 1.82 0.29 -14.16
C VAL A 138 1.18 -0.99 -13.65
N GLY A 139 1.81 -2.15 -13.93
CA GLY A 139 1.33 -3.44 -13.46
C GLY A 139 1.26 -3.53 -11.95
N LEU A 140 2.30 -3.05 -11.25
CA LEU A 140 2.31 -2.97 -9.81
C LEU A 140 1.18 -2.08 -9.27
N CYS A 141 1.04 -0.87 -9.81
CA CYS A 141 0.00 0.06 -9.39
C CYS A 141 -1.40 -0.54 -9.55
N ALA A 142 -1.66 -1.27 -10.63
CA ALA A 142 -2.91 -1.97 -10.85
C ALA A 142 -3.13 -3.11 -9.83
N GLY A 143 -2.09 -3.90 -9.55
CA GLY A 143 -2.15 -4.98 -8.56
C GLY A 143 -2.40 -4.47 -7.14
N PHE A 144 -1.64 -3.46 -6.70
CA PHE A 144 -1.89 -2.83 -5.39
C PHE A 144 -3.25 -2.16 -5.31
N ALA A 145 -3.68 -1.47 -6.37
CA ALA A 145 -5.01 -0.86 -6.43
C ALA A 145 -6.12 -1.91 -6.30
N ALA A 146 -5.95 -3.13 -6.83
CA ALA A 146 -6.89 -4.22 -6.63
C ALA A 146 -6.99 -4.66 -5.16
N VAL A 147 -5.86 -4.69 -4.43
CA VAL A 147 -5.83 -4.96 -2.98
C VAL A 147 -6.59 -3.87 -2.21
N MET A 148 -6.36 -2.60 -2.54
CA MET A 148 -7.08 -1.48 -1.92
C MET A 148 -8.58 -1.51 -2.27
N ALA A 149 -8.92 -1.84 -3.51
CA ALA A 149 -10.30 -1.98 -3.97
C ALA A 149 -11.06 -3.08 -3.21
N LYS A 150 -10.40 -4.23 -2.96
CA LYS A 150 -10.95 -5.29 -2.10
C LYS A 150 -11.22 -4.77 -0.70
N ALA A 151 -10.23 -4.15 -0.05
CA ALA A 151 -10.37 -3.65 1.31
C ALA A 151 -11.52 -2.63 1.42
N GLY A 152 -11.65 -1.72 0.46
CA GLY A 152 -12.75 -0.75 0.42
C GLY A 152 -14.10 -1.40 0.15
N GLY A 153 -14.12 -2.42 -0.71
CA GLY A 153 -15.31 -3.24 -0.96
C GLY A 153 -15.81 -3.92 0.31
N ASP A 154 -14.92 -4.54 1.07
CA ASP A 154 -15.24 -5.19 2.35
C ASP A 154 -15.86 -4.19 3.35
N VAL A 155 -15.23 -3.00 3.50
CA VAL A 155 -15.74 -1.94 4.39
C VAL A 155 -17.14 -1.47 3.97
N LEU A 156 -17.36 -1.15 2.69
CA LEU A 156 -18.67 -0.70 2.22
C LEU A 156 -19.73 -1.82 2.23
N HIS A 157 -19.33 -3.07 1.96
CA HIS A 157 -20.21 -4.20 2.11
C HIS A 157 -20.72 -4.34 3.55
N ASP A 158 -19.83 -4.18 4.54
CA ASP A 158 -20.21 -4.29 5.94
C ASP A 158 -21.13 -3.15 6.43
N ILE A 159 -20.93 -1.93 5.91
CA ILE A 159 -21.77 -0.77 6.26
C ILE A 159 -23.17 -0.89 5.62
N PHE A 160 -23.20 -1.08 4.31
CA PHE A 160 -24.43 -0.92 3.52
C PHE A 160 -25.09 -2.25 3.10
N LYS A 161 -24.45 -3.39 3.41
CA LYS A 161 -24.89 -4.72 2.98
C LYS A 161 -25.06 -4.84 1.45
N LEU A 162 -24.33 -4.02 0.70
CA LEU A 162 -24.29 -4.09 -0.76
C LEU A 162 -23.61 -5.39 -1.22
N PRO A 163 -23.95 -5.95 -2.38
CA PRO A 163 -23.14 -6.98 -2.99
C PRO A 163 -21.68 -6.52 -3.10
N HIS A 164 -20.72 -7.38 -2.77
CA HIS A 164 -19.31 -7.01 -2.68
C HIS A 164 -18.79 -6.34 -3.97
N TRP A 165 -19.17 -6.85 -5.15
CA TRP A 165 -18.76 -6.27 -6.42
C TRP A 165 -19.26 -4.82 -6.62
N SER A 166 -20.49 -4.49 -6.17
CA SER A 166 -21.02 -3.13 -6.26
C SER A 166 -20.34 -2.19 -5.28
N ALA A 167 -20.00 -2.67 -4.07
CA ALA A 167 -19.22 -1.93 -3.09
C ALA A 167 -17.82 -1.58 -3.65
N VAL A 168 -17.14 -2.53 -4.29
CA VAL A 168 -15.85 -2.30 -4.98
C VAL A 168 -16.00 -1.23 -6.06
N ILE A 169 -17.01 -1.34 -6.94
CA ILE A 169 -17.24 -0.35 -8.01
C ILE A 169 -17.47 1.05 -7.44
N VAL A 170 -18.21 1.19 -6.35
CA VAL A 170 -18.48 2.49 -5.72
C VAL A 170 -17.18 3.10 -5.19
N VAL A 171 -16.38 2.36 -4.41
CA VAL A 171 -15.11 2.88 -3.86
C VAL A 171 -14.16 3.27 -4.98
N VAL A 172 -13.94 2.38 -5.94
CA VAL A 172 -13.00 2.61 -7.04
C VAL A 172 -13.48 3.74 -7.93
N GLY A 173 -14.78 3.77 -8.26
CA GLY A 173 -15.38 4.80 -9.11
C GLY A 173 -15.28 6.20 -8.52
N VAL A 174 -15.63 6.35 -7.23
CA VAL A 174 -15.51 7.64 -6.52
C VAL A 174 -14.04 8.10 -6.47
N THR A 175 -13.13 7.17 -6.14
CA THR A 175 -11.70 7.49 -6.07
C THR A 175 -11.15 7.88 -7.45
N ALA A 176 -11.46 7.10 -8.48
CA ALA A 176 -11.02 7.38 -9.85
C ALA A 176 -11.54 8.72 -10.35
N LEU A 177 -12.78 9.10 -9.99
CA LEU A 177 -13.40 10.35 -10.44
C LEU A 177 -12.57 11.56 -10.00
N TYR A 178 -12.29 11.70 -8.70
CA TYR A 178 -11.54 12.88 -8.25
C TYR A 178 -10.05 12.82 -8.60
N THR A 179 -9.45 11.62 -8.65
CA THR A 179 -8.05 11.43 -9.03
C THR A 179 -7.80 11.81 -10.48
N THR A 180 -8.71 11.43 -11.40
CA THR A 180 -8.62 11.74 -12.84
C THR A 180 -8.49 13.23 -13.11
N PHE A 181 -9.16 14.07 -12.35
CA PHE A 181 -9.12 15.53 -12.56
C PHE A 181 -8.09 16.24 -11.68
N GLY A 182 -7.88 15.73 -10.46
CA GLY A 182 -7.07 16.40 -9.44
C GLY A 182 -5.56 16.19 -9.57
N GLY A 183 -5.12 15.04 -10.05
CA GLY A 183 -3.71 14.65 -10.11
C GLY A 183 -3.05 14.60 -8.73
N LEU A 184 -1.70 14.60 -8.70
CA LEU A 184 -0.92 14.44 -7.48
C LEU A 184 -1.20 15.53 -6.43
N ARG A 185 -1.44 16.78 -6.84
CA ARG A 185 -1.67 17.87 -5.90
C ARG A 185 -2.95 17.66 -5.08
N ALA A 186 -4.02 17.26 -5.75
CA ALA A 186 -5.28 16.97 -5.07
C ALA A 186 -5.14 15.75 -4.15
N SER A 187 -4.53 14.66 -4.65
CA SER A 187 -4.24 13.46 -3.87
C SER A 187 -3.49 13.80 -2.58
N VAL A 188 -2.39 14.55 -2.64
CA VAL A 188 -1.59 14.93 -1.45
C VAL A 188 -2.38 15.77 -0.44
N ILE A 189 -3.26 16.66 -0.90
CA ILE A 189 -4.09 17.48 0.00
C ILE A 189 -5.20 16.64 0.64
N THR A 190 -5.86 15.78 -0.13
CA THR A 190 -6.85 14.84 0.42
C THR A 190 -6.21 13.84 1.37
N ASP A 191 -5.02 13.31 1.06
CA ASP A 191 -4.23 12.44 1.93
C ASP A 191 -3.96 13.09 3.29
N ALA A 192 -3.52 14.35 3.31
CA ALA A 192 -3.22 15.06 4.56
C ALA A 192 -4.47 15.22 5.44
N PHE A 193 -5.64 15.47 4.83
CA PHE A 193 -6.92 15.53 5.52
C PHE A 193 -7.33 14.16 6.08
N GLN A 194 -7.26 13.13 5.25
CA GLN A 194 -7.59 11.75 5.60
C GLN A 194 -6.65 11.21 6.68
N PHE A 195 -5.34 11.47 6.53
CA PHE A 195 -4.32 11.14 7.53
C PHE A 195 -4.66 11.70 8.90
N THR A 196 -5.04 12.97 8.99
CA THR A 196 -5.40 13.60 10.27
C THR A 196 -6.57 12.89 10.93
N ALA A 197 -7.60 12.50 10.16
CA ALA A 197 -8.77 11.81 10.69
C ALA A 197 -8.41 10.43 11.27
N PHE A 198 -7.72 9.57 10.50
CA PHE A 198 -7.42 8.22 10.99
C PHE A 198 -6.28 8.18 12.01
N ALA A 199 -5.30 9.08 11.92
CA ALA A 199 -4.22 9.19 12.90
C ALA A 199 -4.70 9.59 14.30
N ILE A 200 -5.88 10.17 14.42
CA ILE A 200 -6.51 10.49 15.70
C ILE A 200 -7.48 9.39 16.12
N LEU A 201 -8.41 9.01 15.24
CA LEU A 201 -9.56 8.20 15.62
C LEU A 201 -9.22 6.73 15.88
N LEU A 202 -8.25 6.14 15.16
CA LEU A 202 -7.87 4.75 15.42
C LEU A 202 -7.08 4.57 16.74
N PRO A 203 -6.09 5.42 17.09
CA PRO A 203 -5.52 5.39 18.46
C PRO A 203 -6.53 5.65 19.56
N VAL A 204 -7.49 6.57 19.37
CA VAL A 204 -8.59 6.80 20.32
C VAL A 204 -9.43 5.54 20.50
N THR A 205 -9.66 4.78 19.42
CA THR A 205 -10.37 3.49 19.51
C THR A 205 -9.62 2.51 20.41
N LEU A 206 -8.28 2.43 20.31
CA LEU A 206 -7.48 1.59 21.22
C LEU A 206 -7.64 2.03 22.68
N LEU A 207 -7.58 3.34 22.94
CA LEU A 207 -7.76 3.85 24.31
C LEU A 207 -9.15 3.53 24.87
N LEU A 208 -10.20 3.60 24.06
CA LEU A 208 -11.56 3.22 24.45
C LEU A 208 -11.66 1.72 24.73
N VAL A 209 -11.04 0.88 23.90
CA VAL A 209 -11.00 -0.57 24.12
C VAL A 209 -10.32 -0.89 25.46
N LEU A 210 -9.11 -0.37 25.67
CA LEU A 210 -8.34 -0.63 26.89
C LEU A 210 -8.98 -0.07 28.15
N GLY A 211 -9.65 1.10 28.06
CA GLY A 211 -10.24 1.78 29.21
C GLY A 211 -11.62 1.26 29.62
N PHE A 212 -12.43 0.79 28.67
CA PHE A 212 -13.87 0.54 28.93
C PHE A 212 -14.36 -0.85 28.52
N HIS A 213 -13.62 -1.60 27.69
CA HIS A 213 -14.11 -2.87 27.15
C HIS A 213 -13.23 -4.07 27.50
N LEU A 214 -12.04 -3.86 28.05
CA LEU A 214 -11.16 -4.91 28.46
C LEU A 214 -11.34 -5.22 29.94
N GLU A 215 -12.10 -6.26 30.28
CA GLU A 215 -12.26 -6.75 31.65
C GLU A 215 -10.90 -7.24 32.18
N GLY A 216 -10.52 -6.80 33.38
CA GLY A 216 -9.20 -7.09 33.97
C GLY A 216 -8.05 -6.18 33.51
N GLY A 217 -8.30 -5.23 32.59
CA GLY A 217 -7.37 -4.15 32.23
C GLY A 217 -6.01 -4.64 31.72
N ALA A 218 -4.93 -4.04 32.23
CA ALA A 218 -3.57 -4.31 31.77
C ALA A 218 -3.11 -5.76 31.96
N ALA A 219 -3.61 -6.46 32.99
CA ALA A 219 -3.23 -7.86 33.25
C ALA A 219 -3.81 -8.79 32.18
N THR A 220 -5.07 -8.61 31.82
CA THR A 220 -5.73 -9.36 30.73
C THR A 220 -5.04 -9.05 29.40
N PHE A 221 -4.77 -7.77 29.10
CA PHE A 221 -4.02 -7.39 27.90
C PHE A 221 -2.66 -8.10 27.80
N ALA A 222 -1.89 -8.13 28.90
CA ALA A 222 -0.58 -8.78 28.92
C ALA A 222 -0.67 -10.30 28.70
N SER A 223 -1.67 -10.96 29.30
CA SER A 223 -1.88 -12.41 29.11
C SER A 223 -2.30 -12.74 27.68
N GLU A 224 -3.21 -11.99 27.11
CA GLU A 224 -3.64 -12.15 25.71
C GLU A 224 -2.49 -11.87 24.74
N ALA A 225 -1.72 -10.81 24.97
CA ALA A 225 -0.54 -10.50 24.18
C ALA A 225 0.49 -11.64 24.18
N LEU A 226 0.73 -12.22 25.34
CA LEU A 226 1.66 -13.35 25.48
C LEU A 226 1.13 -14.62 24.81
N SER A 227 -0.16 -14.92 25.00
CA SER A 227 -0.83 -16.09 24.40
C SER A 227 -0.83 -15.99 22.88
N ALA A 228 -1.33 -14.89 22.32
CA ALA A 228 -1.38 -14.67 20.86
C ALA A 228 0.02 -14.69 20.23
N THR A 229 1.04 -14.13 20.91
CA THR A 229 2.42 -14.13 20.40
C THR A 229 3.03 -15.54 20.42
N LYS A 230 2.79 -16.32 21.46
CA LYS A 230 3.23 -17.73 21.51
C LYS A 230 2.56 -18.57 20.43
N ASN A 231 1.26 -18.40 20.22
CA ASN A 231 0.51 -19.09 19.17
C ASN A 231 1.03 -18.69 17.78
N GLY A 232 1.29 -17.40 17.56
CA GLY A 232 1.89 -16.89 16.32
C GLY A 232 3.28 -17.49 16.05
N LEU A 233 4.15 -17.55 17.04
CA LEU A 233 5.47 -18.18 16.93
C LEU A 233 5.39 -19.69 16.69
N GLY A 234 4.41 -20.36 17.28
CA GLY A 234 4.18 -21.79 17.08
C GLY A 234 3.61 -22.16 15.71
N SER A 235 2.81 -21.27 15.14
CA SER A 235 2.15 -21.48 13.84
C SER A 235 2.97 -20.97 12.64
N THR A 236 3.88 -20.00 12.85
CA THR A 236 4.68 -19.39 11.77
C THR A 236 6.08 -20.00 11.77
N GLY A 237 6.45 -20.68 10.70
CA GLY A 237 7.77 -21.31 10.58
C GLY A 237 8.90 -20.27 10.46
N THR A 238 10.11 -20.62 10.91
CA THR A 238 11.29 -19.73 10.83
C THR A 238 11.55 -19.23 9.42
N ILE A 239 11.37 -20.10 8.42
CA ILE A 239 11.56 -19.77 6.99
C ILE A 239 10.54 -18.72 6.55
N GLU A 240 9.30 -18.83 7.00
CA GLU A 240 8.24 -17.85 6.72
C GLU A 240 8.55 -16.49 7.36
N ILE A 241 9.01 -16.48 8.61
CA ILE A 241 9.43 -15.23 9.28
C ILE A 241 10.56 -14.54 8.51
N ILE A 242 11.57 -15.28 8.05
CA ILE A 242 12.66 -14.71 7.23
C ILE A 242 12.11 -14.14 5.92
N GLY A 243 11.20 -14.85 5.25
CA GLY A 243 10.55 -14.38 4.04
C GLY A 243 9.72 -13.10 4.27
N LEU A 244 8.96 -13.04 5.37
CA LEU A 244 8.18 -11.86 5.75
C LEU A 244 9.09 -10.67 6.06
N LEU A 245 10.17 -10.87 6.82
CA LEU A 245 11.14 -9.81 7.09
C LEU A 245 11.76 -9.27 5.80
N ALA A 246 12.17 -10.15 4.88
CA ALA A 246 12.69 -9.75 3.58
C ALA A 246 11.64 -9.02 2.73
N ALA A 247 10.40 -9.52 2.72
CA ALA A 247 9.30 -8.90 1.99
C ALA A 247 8.98 -7.49 2.50
N PHE A 248 8.90 -7.29 3.81
CA PHE A 248 8.64 -5.98 4.41
C PHE A 248 9.84 -5.03 4.38
N LEU A 249 11.07 -5.57 4.31
CA LEU A 249 12.28 -4.75 4.17
C LEU A 249 12.51 -4.27 2.74
N LEU A 250 12.11 -5.04 1.73
CA LEU A 250 12.42 -4.74 0.32
C LEU A 250 11.18 -4.36 -0.49
N GLY A 251 10.04 -4.98 -0.18
CA GLY A 251 8.89 -5.08 -1.08
C GLY A 251 8.22 -3.76 -1.46
N GLU A 252 8.21 -2.77 -0.58
CA GLU A 252 7.55 -1.49 -0.84
C GLU A 252 8.54 -0.35 -1.10
N THR A 253 9.83 -0.70 -1.25
CA THR A 253 10.88 0.28 -1.47
C THR A 253 10.59 1.08 -2.74
N LEU A 254 10.32 2.39 -2.56
CA LEU A 254 10.08 3.35 -3.65
C LEU A 254 9.09 2.86 -4.71
N ILE A 255 7.99 2.23 -4.30
CA ILE A 255 6.88 2.01 -5.24
C ILE A 255 6.49 3.33 -5.90
N PRO A 256 5.87 3.32 -7.10
CA PRO A 256 5.60 4.54 -7.86
C PRO A 256 4.95 5.68 -7.06
N PRO A 257 3.95 5.45 -6.18
CA PRO A 257 3.43 6.50 -5.31
C PRO A 257 4.50 7.16 -4.43
N TYR A 258 5.42 6.40 -3.84
CA TYR A 258 6.48 6.95 -2.98
C TYR A 258 7.53 7.70 -3.80
N ALA A 259 7.92 7.14 -4.95
CA ALA A 259 8.82 7.81 -5.87
C ALA A 259 8.28 9.19 -6.32
N ASN A 260 6.98 9.27 -6.61
CA ASN A 260 6.33 10.53 -6.97
C ASN A 260 6.41 11.56 -5.83
N ARG A 261 6.22 11.16 -4.55
CA ARG A 261 6.37 12.08 -3.40
C ARG A 261 7.81 12.50 -3.20
N ALA A 262 8.77 11.60 -3.40
CA ALA A 262 10.19 11.95 -3.37
C ALA A 262 10.51 13.01 -4.42
N LEU A 263 10.10 12.79 -5.67
CA LEU A 263 10.32 13.68 -6.81
C LEU A 263 9.57 15.01 -6.67
N ALA A 264 8.35 15.00 -6.16
CA ALA A 264 7.49 16.18 -5.99
C ALA A 264 7.92 17.08 -4.82
N SER A 265 8.79 16.61 -3.94
CA SER A 265 9.30 17.36 -2.79
C SER A 265 10.01 18.64 -3.22
N LYS A 266 9.83 19.75 -2.49
CA LYS A 266 10.45 21.04 -2.79
C LYS A 266 11.99 20.98 -2.84
N THR A 267 12.60 20.18 -1.95
CA THR A 267 14.06 20.00 -1.86
C THR A 267 14.43 18.57 -1.52
N THR A 268 15.70 18.19 -1.74
CA THR A 268 16.23 16.87 -1.32
C THR A 268 16.12 16.66 0.19
N ARG A 269 16.27 17.72 1.00
CA ARG A 269 16.10 17.66 2.45
C ARG A 269 14.64 17.38 2.85
N VAL A 270 13.69 17.98 2.15
CA VAL A 270 12.24 17.71 2.33
C VAL A 270 11.92 16.27 2.00
N SER A 271 12.43 15.76 0.88
CA SER A 271 12.28 14.35 0.49
C SER A 271 12.83 13.42 1.57
N ARG A 272 14.10 13.63 2.00
CA ARG A 272 14.73 12.86 3.07
C ARG A 272 13.89 12.83 4.34
N ASN A 273 13.57 14.00 4.85
CA ASN A 273 12.90 14.12 6.15
C ASN A 273 11.45 13.59 6.09
N GLY A 274 10.77 13.72 4.96
CA GLY A 274 9.43 13.17 4.76
C GLY A 274 9.40 11.64 4.94
N PHE A 275 10.32 10.93 4.30
CA PHE A 275 10.44 9.47 4.45
C PHE A 275 10.89 9.04 5.85
N VAL A 276 11.87 9.71 6.44
CA VAL A 276 12.33 9.40 7.80
C VAL A 276 11.19 9.58 8.80
N LEU A 277 10.44 10.68 8.72
CA LEU A 277 9.30 10.92 9.61
C LEU A 277 8.18 9.91 9.37
N ALA A 278 7.90 9.53 8.11
CA ALA A 278 6.91 8.50 7.80
C ALA A 278 7.32 7.13 8.38
N GLY A 279 8.60 6.76 8.27
CA GLY A 279 9.12 5.53 8.87
C GLY A 279 9.02 5.53 10.41
N VAL A 280 9.37 6.63 11.08
CA VAL A 280 9.22 6.75 12.54
C VAL A 280 7.75 6.69 12.94
N PHE A 281 6.87 7.39 12.23
CA PHE A 281 5.43 7.32 12.47
C PHE A 281 4.87 5.91 12.31
N SER A 282 5.33 5.15 11.30
CA SER A 282 4.90 3.77 11.06
C SER A 282 5.18 2.86 12.25
N VAL A 283 6.27 3.07 13.01
CA VAL A 283 6.55 2.29 14.24
C VAL A 283 5.43 2.46 15.26
N VAL A 284 5.05 3.72 15.54
CA VAL A 284 3.97 4.03 16.48
C VAL A 284 2.65 3.48 15.98
N TRP A 285 2.38 3.64 14.69
CA TRP A 285 1.16 3.13 14.07
C TRP A 285 1.02 1.62 14.20
N PHE A 286 2.07 0.87 13.89
CA PHE A 286 2.05 -0.60 13.98
C PHE A 286 1.85 -1.08 15.42
N MET A 287 2.46 -0.40 16.40
CA MET A 287 2.19 -0.69 17.81
C MET A 287 0.71 -0.53 18.15
N VAL A 288 0.09 0.57 17.70
CA VAL A 288 -1.34 0.83 17.95
C VAL A 288 -2.23 -0.21 17.28
N MET A 289 -1.98 -0.54 16.00
CA MET A 289 -2.80 -1.50 15.26
C MET A 289 -2.67 -2.93 15.80
N ILE A 290 -1.45 -3.37 16.09
CA ILE A 290 -1.22 -4.68 16.70
C ILE A 290 -1.83 -4.77 18.10
N ALA A 291 -1.66 -3.72 18.94
CA ALA A 291 -2.27 -3.68 20.26
C ALA A 291 -3.81 -3.72 20.20
N LEU A 292 -4.40 -3.04 19.20
CA LEU A 292 -5.85 -3.12 18.98
C LEU A 292 -6.30 -4.53 18.60
N GLY A 293 -5.51 -5.22 17.76
CA GLY A 293 -5.75 -6.64 17.43
C GLY A 293 -5.63 -7.57 18.62
N VAL A 294 -4.60 -7.39 19.44
CA VAL A 294 -4.42 -8.17 20.69
C VAL A 294 -5.59 -7.93 21.65
N ALA A 295 -5.98 -6.67 21.86
CA ALA A 295 -7.12 -6.37 22.73
C ALA A 295 -8.46 -6.93 22.20
N ALA A 296 -8.56 -7.15 20.90
CA ALA A 296 -9.75 -7.74 20.28
C ALA A 296 -9.93 -9.23 20.61
N THR A 297 -8.87 -9.97 21.00
CA THR A 297 -8.96 -11.42 21.27
C THR A 297 -9.96 -11.77 22.39
N SER A 298 -10.10 -10.89 23.38
CA SER A 298 -11.07 -11.06 24.47
C SER A 298 -12.48 -10.55 24.15
N ILE A 299 -12.68 -9.89 23.01
CA ILE A 299 -13.92 -9.15 22.70
C ILE A 299 -14.69 -9.78 21.55
N ILE A 300 -13.99 -10.24 20.52
CA ILE A 300 -14.61 -10.82 19.32
C ILE A 300 -14.31 -12.32 19.20
N PRO A 301 -15.20 -13.09 18.51
CA PRO A 301 -15.01 -14.53 18.34
C PRO A 301 -13.75 -14.88 17.55
N GLU A 302 -13.03 -15.95 17.94
CA GLU A 302 -11.89 -16.49 17.18
C GLU A 302 -12.25 -16.88 15.74
N SER A 303 -13.51 -17.27 15.49
CA SER A 303 -14.04 -17.60 14.17
C SER A 303 -14.24 -16.40 13.24
N THR A 304 -13.86 -15.18 13.69
CA THR A 304 -13.95 -13.97 12.86
C THR A 304 -13.15 -14.14 11.59
N LYS A 305 -13.76 -13.78 10.44
CA LYS A 305 -13.10 -13.88 9.12
C LYS A 305 -11.87 -13.01 9.04
N VAL A 306 -10.88 -13.49 8.28
CA VAL A 306 -9.65 -12.72 7.98
C VAL A 306 -10.02 -11.38 7.32
N ASP A 307 -9.33 -10.33 7.70
CA ASP A 307 -9.55 -8.93 7.28
C ASP A 307 -10.83 -8.28 7.84
N HIS A 308 -11.65 -9.00 8.64
CA HIS A 308 -12.87 -8.46 9.27
C HIS A 308 -12.73 -8.21 10.78
N GLU A 309 -11.57 -8.49 11.37
CA GLU A 309 -11.35 -8.38 12.81
C GLU A 309 -11.60 -6.94 13.33
N LEU A 310 -11.01 -5.94 12.65
CA LEU A 310 -11.21 -4.53 13.01
C LEU A 310 -12.67 -4.10 12.84
N LEU A 311 -13.30 -4.50 11.74
CA LEU A 311 -14.70 -4.18 11.45
C LEU A 311 -15.64 -4.77 12.51
N THR A 312 -15.39 -6.05 12.89
CA THR A 312 -16.15 -6.76 13.92
C THR A 312 -15.96 -6.12 15.29
N LEU A 313 -14.71 -5.81 15.66
CA LEU A 313 -14.39 -5.13 16.92
C LEU A 313 -15.15 -3.81 17.04
N VAL A 314 -15.02 -2.94 16.04
CA VAL A 314 -15.66 -1.62 16.02
C VAL A 314 -17.19 -1.74 16.12
N LYS A 315 -17.77 -2.70 15.40
CA LYS A 315 -19.22 -3.00 15.48
C LYS A 315 -19.66 -3.43 16.86
N THR A 316 -18.83 -4.20 17.56
CA THR A 316 -19.14 -4.73 18.91
C THR A 316 -19.07 -3.64 19.97
N ILE A 317 -18.05 -2.77 19.93
CA ILE A 317 -17.78 -1.83 21.02
C ILE A 317 -18.42 -0.45 20.84
N MET A 318 -18.70 -0.04 19.61
CA MET A 318 -19.12 1.34 19.33
C MET A 318 -20.63 1.49 19.33
N PRO A 319 -21.17 2.64 19.83
CA PRO A 319 -22.55 3.03 19.55
C PRO A 319 -22.69 3.34 18.04
N ALA A 320 -23.94 3.32 17.54
CA ALA A 320 -24.21 3.44 16.09
C ALA A 320 -23.50 4.61 15.40
N GLY A 321 -23.48 5.80 16.02
CA GLY A 321 -22.77 6.96 15.47
C GLY A 321 -21.25 6.80 15.44
N GLY A 322 -20.66 6.21 16.49
CA GLY A 322 -19.21 5.92 16.57
C GLY A 322 -18.80 4.87 15.54
N TYR A 323 -19.61 3.84 15.34
CA TYR A 323 -19.41 2.85 14.29
C TYR A 323 -19.33 3.50 12.90
N THR A 324 -20.34 4.32 12.54
CA THR A 324 -20.36 4.98 11.23
C THR A 324 -19.16 5.90 11.02
N LEU A 325 -18.78 6.67 12.07
CA LEU A 325 -17.61 7.54 11.99
C LEU A 325 -16.32 6.74 11.73
N LEU A 326 -16.11 5.64 12.45
CA LEU A 326 -14.94 4.79 12.24
C LEU A 326 -14.95 4.10 10.87
N MET A 327 -16.10 3.70 10.36
CA MET A 327 -16.22 3.17 9.01
C MET A 327 -15.81 4.21 7.95
N VAL A 328 -16.20 5.46 8.09
CA VAL A 328 -15.75 6.56 7.22
C VAL A 328 -14.22 6.73 7.31
N VAL A 329 -13.65 6.60 8.51
CA VAL A 329 -12.19 6.63 8.68
C VAL A 329 -11.51 5.48 7.94
N LEU A 330 -12.06 4.25 8.00
CA LEU A 330 -11.50 3.10 7.26
C LEU A 330 -11.62 3.29 5.74
N ILE A 331 -12.73 3.86 5.26
CA ILE A 331 -12.86 4.26 3.85
C ILE A 331 -11.79 5.31 3.50
N SER A 332 -11.49 6.25 4.39
CA SER A 332 -10.44 7.26 4.20
C SER A 332 -9.06 6.62 4.01
N VAL A 333 -8.71 5.63 4.85
CA VAL A 333 -7.45 4.88 4.74
C VAL A 333 -7.32 4.19 3.38
N VAL A 334 -8.42 3.58 2.91
CA VAL A 334 -8.46 2.91 1.60
C VAL A 334 -8.29 3.92 0.46
N MET A 335 -9.10 4.98 0.47
CA MET A 335 -9.16 5.94 -0.64
C MET A 335 -7.84 6.68 -0.82
N SER A 336 -7.13 7.02 0.27
CA SER A 336 -5.82 7.71 0.21
C SER A 336 -4.72 6.85 -0.44
N SER A 337 -4.75 5.55 -0.21
CA SER A 337 -3.81 4.63 -0.86
C SER A 337 -4.20 4.37 -2.32
N LEU A 338 -5.49 4.19 -2.58
CA LEU A 338 -6.01 3.89 -3.91
C LEU A 338 -5.76 5.05 -4.89
N ASP A 339 -6.08 6.29 -4.51
CA ASP A 339 -5.88 7.45 -5.38
C ASP A 339 -4.41 7.66 -5.75
N SER A 340 -3.53 7.44 -4.79
CA SER A 340 -2.09 7.51 -4.96
C SER A 340 -1.56 6.51 -5.98
N LEU A 341 -2.08 5.27 -5.94
CA LEU A 341 -1.73 4.21 -6.88
C LEU A 341 -2.28 4.50 -8.28
N LEU A 342 -3.54 4.95 -8.38
CA LEU A 342 -4.16 5.31 -9.65
C LEU A 342 -3.40 6.45 -10.34
N ASN A 343 -3.05 7.52 -9.59
CA ASN A 343 -2.30 8.64 -10.13
C ASN A 343 -0.88 8.21 -10.56
N ALA A 344 -0.15 7.50 -9.70
CA ALA A 344 1.23 7.10 -9.99
C ALA A 344 1.31 6.15 -11.19
N GLY A 345 0.41 5.18 -11.29
CA GLY A 345 0.32 4.27 -12.44
C GLY A 345 -0.02 5.02 -13.74
N ALA A 346 -0.93 5.99 -13.67
CA ALA A 346 -1.32 6.80 -14.82
C ALA A 346 -0.17 7.70 -15.32
N VAL A 347 0.58 8.28 -14.40
CA VAL A 347 1.77 9.09 -14.74
C VAL A 347 2.85 8.21 -15.35
N ALA A 348 3.13 7.02 -14.76
CA ALA A 348 4.09 6.07 -15.32
C ALA A 348 3.68 5.60 -16.72
N PHE A 349 2.39 5.34 -16.96
CA PHE A 349 1.90 4.98 -18.29
C PHE A 349 2.15 6.09 -19.32
N ALA A 350 1.79 7.33 -19.00
CA ALA A 350 1.96 8.45 -19.91
C ALA A 350 3.44 8.77 -20.17
N GLU A 351 4.27 8.83 -19.10
CA GLU A 351 5.65 9.28 -19.17
C GLU A 351 6.60 8.19 -19.66
N ASP A 352 6.46 6.97 -19.12
CA ASP A 352 7.44 5.91 -19.35
C ASP A 352 7.05 4.96 -20.48
N VAL A 353 5.74 4.80 -20.76
CA VAL A 353 5.27 3.87 -21.79
C VAL A 353 4.94 4.60 -23.10
N ILE A 354 4.27 5.76 -23.06
CA ILE A 354 3.82 6.45 -24.28
C ILE A 354 4.83 7.47 -24.80
N LYS A 355 5.26 8.44 -23.97
CA LYS A 355 6.17 9.51 -24.39
C LYS A 355 7.48 9.03 -25.01
N PRO A 356 8.07 7.89 -24.62
CA PRO A 356 9.24 7.37 -25.30
C PRO A 356 9.02 7.06 -26.78
N PHE A 357 7.81 6.76 -27.23
CA PHE A 357 7.53 6.44 -28.64
C PHE A 357 7.04 7.63 -29.45
N VAL A 358 6.33 8.57 -28.81
CA VAL A 358 5.65 9.67 -29.50
C VAL A 358 5.87 10.97 -28.72
N LYS A 359 6.32 12.02 -29.45
CA LYS A 359 6.34 13.38 -28.87
C LYS A 359 4.89 13.87 -28.77
N VAL A 360 4.36 13.94 -27.59
CA VAL A 360 2.99 14.41 -27.34
C VAL A 360 3.01 15.78 -26.66
N PRO A 361 2.12 16.70 -27.07
CA PRO A 361 1.88 17.94 -26.35
C PRO A 361 1.47 17.71 -24.90
N ASP A 362 1.71 18.66 -24.03
CA ASP A 362 1.41 18.55 -22.59
C ASP A 362 -0.07 18.26 -22.31
N THR A 363 -0.97 18.88 -23.07
CA THR A 363 -2.41 18.64 -23.00
C THR A 363 -2.79 17.20 -23.37
N THR A 364 -2.14 16.63 -24.38
CA THR A 364 -2.35 15.24 -24.80
C THR A 364 -1.80 14.28 -23.76
N ALA A 365 -0.62 14.54 -23.19
CA ALA A 365 -0.05 13.76 -22.10
C ALA A 365 -0.97 13.75 -20.87
N LEU A 366 -1.56 14.89 -20.52
CA LEU A 366 -2.54 15.00 -19.45
C LEU A 366 -3.79 14.14 -19.73
N ASN A 367 -4.31 14.16 -20.94
CA ASN A 367 -5.47 13.34 -21.31
C ASN A 367 -5.15 11.84 -21.30
N ILE A 368 -3.96 11.46 -21.78
CA ILE A 368 -3.47 10.08 -21.68
C ILE A 368 -3.41 9.64 -20.22
N GLY A 369 -2.85 10.47 -19.32
CA GLY A 369 -2.83 10.20 -17.89
C GLY A 369 -4.24 10.00 -17.30
N ARG A 370 -5.20 10.84 -17.68
CA ARG A 370 -6.60 10.73 -17.25
C ARG A 370 -7.27 9.43 -17.71
N CYS A 371 -7.09 9.09 -18.99
CA CYS A 371 -7.60 7.82 -19.53
C CYS A 371 -6.95 6.62 -18.84
N ALA A 372 -5.64 6.68 -18.60
CA ALA A 372 -4.90 5.63 -17.90
C ALA A 372 -5.40 5.46 -16.44
N THR A 373 -5.73 6.56 -15.73
CA THR A 373 -6.32 6.51 -14.39
C THR A 373 -7.60 5.67 -14.39
N ILE A 374 -8.50 5.91 -15.35
CA ILE A 374 -9.77 5.18 -15.48
C ILE A 374 -9.51 3.72 -15.86
N ALA A 375 -8.58 3.45 -16.77
CA ALA A 375 -8.25 2.10 -17.20
C ALA A 375 -7.64 1.28 -16.05
N ILE A 376 -6.70 1.84 -15.28
CA ILE A 376 -6.11 1.18 -14.11
C ILE A 376 -7.17 0.95 -13.04
N ALA A 377 -8.08 1.90 -12.81
CA ALA A 377 -9.18 1.75 -11.89
C ALA A 377 -10.12 0.58 -12.28
N ALA A 378 -10.44 0.45 -13.56
CA ALA A 378 -11.24 -0.66 -14.07
C ALA A 378 -10.54 -2.03 -13.87
N VAL A 379 -9.24 -2.10 -14.18
CA VAL A 379 -8.42 -3.30 -13.94
C VAL A 379 -8.35 -3.63 -12.45
N ALA A 380 -8.18 -2.63 -11.60
CA ALA A 380 -8.15 -2.81 -10.15
C ALA A 380 -9.50 -3.33 -9.61
N ALA A 381 -10.62 -2.78 -10.07
CA ALA A 381 -11.95 -3.25 -9.67
C ALA A 381 -12.20 -4.70 -10.10
N ALA A 382 -11.81 -5.07 -11.32
CA ALA A 382 -11.91 -6.44 -11.80
C ALA A 382 -10.97 -7.39 -11.02
N GLY A 383 -9.75 -6.95 -10.73
CA GLY A 383 -8.74 -7.73 -10.01
C GLY A 383 -9.07 -7.95 -8.53
N ALA A 384 -9.86 -7.07 -7.91
CA ALA A 384 -10.22 -7.14 -6.49
C ALA A 384 -10.87 -8.48 -6.10
N VAL A 385 -11.61 -9.11 -7.02
CA VAL A 385 -12.26 -10.42 -6.79
C VAL A 385 -11.24 -11.55 -6.65
N ALA A 386 -10.08 -11.41 -7.27
CA ALA A 386 -9.03 -12.43 -7.26
C ALA A 386 -8.09 -12.32 -6.04
N VAL A 387 -8.19 -11.24 -5.25
CA VAL A 387 -7.33 -11.00 -4.08
C VAL A 387 -7.80 -11.87 -2.90
N PRO A 388 -6.98 -12.83 -2.41
CA PRO A 388 -7.41 -13.76 -1.34
C PRO A 388 -7.60 -13.05 0.01
N SER A 389 -6.60 -12.27 0.41
CA SER A 389 -6.62 -11.41 1.61
C SER A 389 -5.79 -10.15 1.35
N ILE A 390 -6.00 -9.12 2.16
CA ILE A 390 -5.30 -7.84 2.01
C ILE A 390 -3.78 -8.02 2.12
N ILE A 391 -3.30 -8.76 3.13
CA ILE A 391 -1.87 -9.02 3.33
C ILE A 391 -1.29 -9.93 2.24
N THR A 392 -2.00 -10.99 1.85
CA THR A 392 -1.53 -11.89 0.79
C THR A 392 -1.39 -11.15 -0.53
N GLY A 393 -2.37 -10.32 -0.90
CA GLY A 393 -2.31 -9.49 -2.09
C GLY A 393 -1.11 -8.54 -2.10
N LEU A 394 -0.82 -7.91 -0.95
CA LEU A 394 0.37 -7.09 -0.77
C LEU A 394 1.67 -7.89 -1.01
N LEU A 395 1.80 -9.05 -0.37
CA LEU A 395 3.00 -9.89 -0.47
C LEU A 395 3.26 -10.36 -1.90
N ILE A 396 2.22 -10.62 -2.69
CA ILE A 396 2.34 -10.93 -4.12
C ILE A 396 2.96 -9.75 -4.87
N CYS A 397 2.44 -8.53 -4.61
CA CYS A 397 2.98 -7.32 -5.23
C CYS A 397 4.45 -7.09 -4.85
N TYR A 398 4.81 -7.31 -3.58
CA TYR A 398 6.19 -7.18 -3.10
C TYR A 398 7.13 -8.19 -3.75
N ALA A 399 6.69 -9.44 -3.89
CA ALA A 399 7.48 -10.50 -4.48
C ALA A 399 7.84 -10.22 -5.95
N ILE A 400 7.02 -9.45 -6.65
CA ILE A 400 7.30 -9.03 -8.04
C ILE A 400 8.11 -7.73 -8.07
N TRP A 401 7.70 -6.71 -7.32
CA TRP A 401 8.29 -5.37 -7.38
C TRP A 401 9.76 -5.31 -6.98
N ALA A 402 10.09 -5.87 -5.81
CA ALA A 402 11.44 -5.75 -5.28
C ALA A 402 12.50 -6.33 -6.23
N PRO A 403 12.40 -7.58 -6.71
CA PRO A 403 13.39 -8.12 -7.65
C PRO A 403 13.34 -7.44 -9.02
N ALA A 404 12.16 -6.97 -9.45
CA ALA A 404 12.01 -6.35 -10.76
C ALA A 404 12.70 -4.98 -10.86
N ILE A 405 12.68 -4.18 -9.81
CA ILE A 405 13.09 -2.77 -9.90
C ILE A 405 14.30 -2.43 -9.03
N LEU A 406 14.36 -2.94 -7.80
CA LEU A 406 15.32 -2.41 -6.82
C LEU A 406 16.79 -2.60 -7.19
N PRO A 407 17.24 -3.76 -7.70
CA PRO A 407 18.65 -3.91 -8.03
C PRO A 407 19.10 -2.89 -9.08
N ALA A 408 18.34 -2.76 -10.18
CA ALA A 408 18.64 -1.80 -11.23
C ALA A 408 18.58 -0.35 -10.72
N LEU A 409 17.54 0.00 -9.95
CA LEU A 409 17.36 1.34 -9.40
C LEU A 409 18.49 1.71 -8.44
N ILE A 410 18.74 0.87 -7.44
CA ILE A 410 19.74 1.15 -6.42
C ILE A 410 21.11 1.28 -7.08
N ILE A 411 21.53 0.28 -7.83
CA ILE A 411 22.85 0.28 -8.47
C ILE A 411 22.96 1.48 -9.42
N GLY A 412 21.94 1.77 -10.22
CA GLY A 412 21.91 2.90 -11.14
C GLY A 412 22.04 4.28 -10.46
N LEU A 413 21.52 4.43 -9.24
CA LEU A 413 21.66 5.68 -8.48
C LEU A 413 23.05 5.87 -7.87
N TRP A 414 23.83 4.81 -7.66
CA TRP A 414 25.18 4.88 -7.07
C TRP A 414 26.29 4.85 -8.10
N ILE A 415 26.11 4.16 -9.23
CA ILE A 415 27.11 4.06 -10.30
C ILE A 415 26.95 5.27 -11.25
N LYS A 416 28.07 5.89 -11.62
CA LYS A 416 28.07 7.04 -12.56
C LYS A 416 27.60 6.67 -13.96
N HIS A 417 28.06 5.54 -14.46
CA HIS A 417 27.79 5.05 -15.82
C HIS A 417 27.33 3.58 -15.77
N PRO A 418 26.11 3.31 -15.31
CA PRO A 418 25.54 1.96 -15.31
C PRO A 418 25.28 1.52 -16.75
N ARG A 419 25.46 0.23 -17.03
CA ARG A 419 25.32 -0.33 -18.37
C ARG A 419 23.87 -0.71 -18.66
N PRO A 420 23.29 -0.31 -19.84
CA PRO A 420 21.90 -0.61 -20.18
C PRO A 420 21.54 -2.10 -20.18
N LEU A 421 22.42 -2.97 -20.71
CA LEU A 421 22.18 -4.41 -20.71
C LEU A 421 22.03 -4.98 -19.29
N ALA A 422 22.83 -4.48 -18.35
CA ALA A 422 22.73 -4.87 -16.94
C ALA A 422 21.36 -4.49 -16.35
N GLY A 423 20.88 -3.29 -16.62
CA GLY A 423 19.56 -2.83 -16.17
C GLY A 423 18.41 -3.68 -16.72
N ILE A 424 18.40 -3.92 -18.04
CA ILE A 424 17.36 -4.74 -18.70
C ILE A 424 17.35 -6.17 -18.19
N LEU A 425 18.53 -6.83 -18.11
CA LEU A 425 18.63 -8.21 -17.64
C LEU A 425 18.20 -8.33 -16.18
N SER A 426 18.63 -7.40 -15.32
CA SER A 426 18.22 -7.36 -13.92
C SER A 426 16.69 -7.30 -13.77
N MET A 427 16.06 -6.31 -14.40
CA MET A 427 14.61 -6.13 -14.32
C MET A 427 13.84 -7.27 -14.97
N GLY A 428 14.27 -7.73 -16.15
CA GLY A 428 13.62 -8.81 -16.90
C GLY A 428 13.69 -10.14 -16.16
N VAL A 429 14.89 -10.55 -15.75
CA VAL A 429 15.11 -11.83 -15.04
C VAL A 429 14.44 -11.80 -13.67
N GLY A 430 14.57 -10.69 -12.91
CA GLY A 430 13.91 -10.53 -11.62
C GLY A 430 12.40 -10.69 -11.73
N THR A 431 11.77 -10.04 -12.71
CA THR A 431 10.32 -10.16 -12.96
C THR A 431 9.93 -11.58 -13.37
N LEU A 432 10.65 -12.18 -14.32
CA LEU A 432 10.31 -13.51 -14.83
C LEU A 432 10.47 -14.60 -13.77
N VAL A 433 11.55 -14.57 -12.98
CA VAL A 433 11.77 -15.53 -11.89
C VAL A 433 10.70 -15.36 -10.80
N ALA A 434 10.35 -14.13 -10.42
CA ALA A 434 9.29 -13.88 -9.45
C ALA A 434 7.94 -14.44 -9.92
N LEU A 435 7.56 -14.17 -11.17
CA LEU A 435 6.31 -14.66 -11.76
C LEU A 435 6.32 -16.19 -11.90
N MET A 436 7.45 -16.77 -12.35
CA MET A 436 7.57 -18.22 -12.49
C MET A 436 7.44 -18.93 -11.14
N LEU A 437 8.15 -18.45 -10.12
CA LEU A 437 8.06 -19.01 -8.76
C LEU A 437 6.65 -18.84 -8.19
N TRP A 438 6.02 -17.70 -8.42
CA TRP A 438 4.63 -17.47 -7.99
C TRP A 438 3.67 -18.47 -8.65
N VAL A 439 3.74 -18.67 -9.97
CA VAL A 439 2.88 -19.62 -10.70
C VAL A 439 3.13 -21.06 -10.24
N ILE A 440 4.39 -21.46 -10.10
CA ILE A 440 4.76 -22.83 -9.65
C ILE A 440 4.18 -23.09 -8.26
N LEU A 441 4.37 -22.16 -7.32
CA LEU A 441 3.87 -22.33 -5.96
C LEU A 441 2.35 -22.29 -5.92
N TRP A 442 1.71 -21.40 -6.69
CA TRP A 442 0.25 -21.37 -6.81
C TRP A 442 -0.31 -22.71 -7.31
N ILE A 443 0.33 -23.34 -8.30
CA ILE A 443 -0.06 -24.66 -8.80
C ILE A 443 0.12 -25.72 -7.71
N ILE A 444 1.29 -25.74 -7.05
CA ILE A 444 1.59 -26.71 -5.99
C ILE A 444 0.56 -26.59 -4.85
N PHE A 445 0.31 -25.37 -4.33
CA PHE A 445 -0.66 -25.18 -3.26
C PHE A 445 -2.08 -25.54 -3.68
N LYS A 446 -2.47 -25.20 -4.90
CA LYS A 446 -3.82 -25.53 -5.39
C LYS A 446 -4.07 -27.04 -5.49
N PHE A 447 -3.07 -27.83 -5.90
CA PHE A 447 -3.26 -29.25 -6.19
C PHE A 447 -2.70 -30.18 -5.11
N VAL A 448 -1.71 -29.75 -4.32
CA VAL A 448 -1.04 -30.58 -3.32
C VAL A 448 -1.49 -30.24 -1.88
N TYR A 449 -1.72 -28.96 -1.60
CA TYR A 449 -2.10 -28.45 -0.28
C TYR A 449 -3.29 -27.51 -0.36
N PRO A 450 -4.50 -27.97 -0.75
CA PRO A 450 -5.66 -27.11 -0.98
C PRO A 450 -6.18 -26.37 0.27
N SER A 451 -5.75 -26.75 1.47
CA SER A 451 -6.11 -26.09 2.73
C SER A 451 -5.21 -24.89 3.09
N GLU A 452 -4.06 -24.74 2.45
CA GLU A 452 -3.08 -23.71 2.75
C GLU A 452 -2.82 -22.84 1.51
N ILE A 453 -3.72 -21.88 1.24
CA ILE A 453 -3.50 -20.89 0.18
C ILE A 453 -2.58 -19.79 0.73
N GLY A 454 -1.32 -20.10 0.88
CA GLY A 454 -0.29 -19.11 1.23
C GLY A 454 0.86 -19.16 0.23
N ILE A 455 1.06 -18.09 -0.56
CA ILE A 455 2.29 -17.95 -1.34
C ILE A 455 3.38 -17.59 -0.34
N PRO A 456 4.43 -18.43 -0.20
CA PRO A 456 5.48 -18.13 0.76
C PRO A 456 6.14 -16.79 0.42
N PRO A 457 6.22 -15.85 1.37
CA PRO A 457 6.90 -14.57 1.17
C PRO A 457 8.38 -14.74 0.85
N LEU A 458 8.91 -15.94 1.02
CA LEU A 458 10.28 -16.33 0.71
C LEU A 458 10.65 -16.21 -0.78
N ILE A 459 9.69 -16.21 -1.70
CA ILE A 459 9.91 -16.04 -3.16
C ILE A 459 10.78 -14.80 -3.47
N ILE A 460 10.64 -13.75 -2.67
CA ILE A 460 11.34 -12.49 -2.88
C ILE A 460 12.88 -12.68 -2.87
N ILE A 461 13.39 -13.60 -2.04
CA ILE A 461 14.84 -13.80 -1.86
C ILE A 461 15.49 -14.39 -3.12
N PRO A 462 15.05 -15.56 -3.66
CA PRO A 462 15.67 -16.11 -4.86
C PRO A 462 15.41 -15.26 -6.10
N ALA A 463 14.26 -14.60 -6.20
CA ALA A 463 13.98 -13.67 -7.30
C ALA A 463 14.90 -12.43 -7.24
N PHE A 464 15.12 -11.87 -6.06
CA PHE A 464 16.03 -10.73 -5.87
C PHE A 464 17.50 -11.12 -6.13
N ALA A 465 17.92 -12.29 -5.67
CA ALA A 465 19.25 -12.81 -5.94
C ALA A 465 19.49 -13.05 -7.44
N SER A 466 18.50 -13.61 -8.14
CA SER A 466 18.57 -13.82 -9.59
C SER A 466 18.67 -12.48 -10.36
N ALA A 467 17.97 -11.44 -9.92
CA ALA A 467 18.06 -10.11 -10.50
C ALA A 467 19.46 -9.48 -10.30
N LEU A 468 20.08 -9.66 -9.14
CA LEU A 468 21.45 -9.19 -8.89
C LEU A 468 22.47 -9.96 -9.75
N LEU A 469 22.33 -11.28 -9.86
CA LEU A 469 23.20 -12.10 -10.72
C LEU A 469 23.05 -11.71 -12.20
N ALA A 470 21.83 -11.49 -12.66
CA ALA A 470 21.55 -11.03 -14.02
C ALA A 470 22.13 -9.63 -14.26
N TYR A 471 22.09 -8.74 -13.28
CA TYR A 471 22.75 -7.44 -13.34
C TYR A 471 24.27 -7.60 -13.54
N ALA A 472 24.91 -8.40 -12.70
CA ALA A 472 26.35 -8.65 -12.77
C ALA A 472 26.77 -9.26 -14.12
N LEU A 473 26.00 -10.24 -14.60
CA LEU A 473 26.22 -10.87 -15.90
C LEU A 473 26.09 -9.87 -17.06
N GLY A 474 25.02 -9.05 -17.06
CA GLY A 474 24.81 -8.03 -18.08
C GLY A 474 25.93 -6.96 -18.07
N HIS A 475 26.36 -6.58 -16.88
CA HIS A 475 27.49 -5.67 -16.72
C HIS A 475 28.79 -6.26 -17.27
N TYR A 476 29.06 -7.53 -17.01
CA TYR A 476 30.25 -8.23 -17.53
C TYR A 476 30.21 -8.36 -19.06
N ILE A 477 29.10 -8.84 -19.63
CA ILE A 477 28.95 -9.05 -21.09
C ILE A 477 29.14 -7.73 -21.84
N GLU A 478 28.52 -6.66 -21.39
CA GLU A 478 28.63 -5.35 -22.03
C GLU A 478 30.04 -4.76 -21.88
N GLY A 479 30.74 -5.11 -20.76
CA GLY A 479 32.14 -4.79 -20.55
C GLY A 479 33.07 -5.38 -21.60
N ILE A 480 32.91 -6.64 -21.94
CA ILE A 480 33.67 -7.31 -22.96
C ILE A 480 33.42 -6.70 -24.36
N ARG A 481 32.14 -6.33 -24.64
CA ARG A 481 31.77 -5.77 -25.97
C ARG A 481 32.34 -4.38 -26.21
N HIS A 482 32.61 -3.61 -25.19
CA HIS A 482 33.13 -2.24 -25.32
C HIS A 482 34.63 -2.12 -25.03
N GLY A 483 35.34 -3.24 -24.92
CA GLY A 483 36.79 -3.27 -24.80
C GLY A 483 37.27 -2.59 -23.51
N ALA A 484 36.79 -3.09 -22.38
CA ALA A 484 37.19 -2.59 -21.08
C ALA A 484 38.67 -2.49 -20.91
#